data_bff925e1857c3a3eda400f378479d3b4
#
_entry.id   bff925e1857c3a3eda400f378479d3b4
#
_cell.length_a   1.000
_cell.length_b   1.000
_cell.length_c   1.000
_cell.angle_alpha   90.00
_cell.angle_beta   90.00
_cell.angle_gamma   90.00
#
_symmetry.space_group_name_H-M   'P 1'
#
loop_
_entity.id
_entity.type
_entity.pdbx_description
1 polymer ?
#
loop_
_entity_poly.entity_id
_entity_poly.type
_entity_poly.pdbx_seq_one_letter_code
_entity_poly.pdbx_strand_id
1 'polypeptide(L)'
;MFAKINFHDEFYQKLKLLVLPITMQQFMLALVSATDAIMLGAVSQTSLSAVSLAGQIQFVLNLCISGISAGSGIMAAQYWGKKDAASIEEVMPIALRTNLIFSGAFTVFAAVAPEVLMRIFTSDPALIESGAVYLRAVSLSYLLCGISQIYLILLKNTGYATVSSRISCTAVVVNIICNAILIYGLLGLPALGIQGAAYATVAARLVELIWSYLETKQSGRVQIIWKKMFRAADAVLTKDFWRYTTPVLGAALVWGIAYVSYSVIMGHMGSDAVAANSITTIAKNMLSCLIRGVSGGAGVLIGNLLGAGELDKAKVYGGRLTRMAIVVGMTTGGLLMLISPLIVRFAPLSETAAEYLQYMLIFCGCNIMAQSVNTTVLDGIFCAGGDSKFDMKGNLGAMWCFSVPFGFFAAFVLKWPVMVVYCIVNLDEIVKIPAVYLHYKKYIWVRIITVQEDA
;
A
#
# COMPACT_ATOMS: atom_id res chain seq x y z
N MET A 1 -6.57 -16.40 -28.32
CA MET A 1 -7.56 -17.32 -27.74
C MET A 1 -8.33 -16.63 -26.61
N PHE A 2 -9.12 -15.60 -26.96
CA PHE A 2 -9.95 -14.85 -26.02
C PHE A 2 -11.33 -15.51 -26.03
N ALA A 3 -11.58 -16.43 -25.08
CA ALA A 3 -12.95 -16.86 -24.83
C ALA A 3 -13.79 -15.63 -24.52
N LYS A 4 -14.96 -15.47 -25.14
CA LYS A 4 -15.89 -14.36 -24.91
C LYS A 4 -16.03 -14.15 -23.39
N ILE A 5 -15.62 -12.98 -22.91
CA ILE A 5 -15.75 -12.59 -21.50
C ILE A 5 -17.26 -12.48 -21.24
N ASN A 6 -17.79 -13.46 -20.54
CA ASN A 6 -19.19 -13.41 -20.12
C ASN A 6 -19.25 -12.69 -18.77
N PHE A 7 -19.61 -11.40 -18.78
CA PHE A 7 -19.72 -10.57 -17.57
C PHE A 7 -20.82 -11.02 -16.60
N HIS A 8 -21.68 -11.95 -17.01
CA HIS A 8 -22.69 -12.59 -16.15
C HIS A 8 -22.15 -13.81 -15.40
N ASP A 9 -20.89 -14.22 -15.63
CA ASP A 9 -20.23 -15.27 -14.86
C ASP A 9 -20.07 -14.82 -13.40
N GLU A 10 -20.39 -15.69 -12.45
CA GLU A 10 -20.26 -15.49 -11.00
C GLU A 10 -18.88 -14.91 -10.61
N PHE A 11 -17.83 -15.34 -11.31
CA PHE A 11 -16.47 -14.83 -11.13
C PHE A 11 -16.39 -13.31 -11.32
N TYR A 12 -16.87 -12.81 -12.45
CA TYR A 12 -16.78 -11.37 -12.76
C TYR A 12 -17.69 -10.51 -11.88
N GLN A 13 -18.85 -11.03 -11.49
CA GLN A 13 -19.74 -10.35 -10.56
C GLN A 13 -19.12 -10.19 -9.17
N LYS A 14 -18.59 -11.29 -8.59
CA LYS A 14 -17.89 -11.24 -7.31
C LYS A 14 -16.65 -10.36 -7.36
N LEU A 15 -15.87 -10.48 -8.41
CA LEU A 15 -14.64 -9.70 -8.58
C LEU A 15 -14.92 -8.20 -8.72
N LYS A 16 -15.93 -7.79 -9.48
CA LYS A 16 -16.32 -6.38 -9.63
C LYS A 16 -16.69 -5.76 -8.29
N LEU A 17 -17.41 -6.50 -7.44
CA LEU A 17 -17.80 -6.04 -6.10
C LEU A 17 -16.61 -5.84 -5.16
N LEU A 18 -15.47 -6.48 -5.43
CA LEU A 18 -14.24 -6.32 -4.66
C LEU A 18 -13.29 -5.30 -5.31
N VAL A 19 -13.01 -5.46 -6.61
CA VAL A 19 -12.00 -4.65 -7.31
C VAL A 19 -12.38 -3.19 -7.38
N LEU A 20 -13.64 -2.87 -7.77
CA LEU A 20 -14.04 -1.48 -7.96
C LEU A 20 -13.95 -0.64 -6.66
N PRO A 21 -14.48 -1.10 -5.51
CA PRO A 21 -14.34 -0.37 -4.26
C PRO A 21 -12.88 -0.22 -3.82
N ILE A 22 -12.07 -1.29 -3.92
CA ILE A 22 -10.67 -1.24 -3.51
C ILE A 22 -9.87 -0.30 -4.42
N THR A 23 -10.10 -0.32 -5.74
CA THR A 23 -9.46 0.62 -6.68
C THR A 23 -9.82 2.06 -6.34
N MET A 24 -11.10 2.34 -6.08
CA MET A 24 -11.55 3.68 -5.72
C MET A 24 -10.91 4.16 -4.42
N GLN A 25 -10.81 3.29 -3.42
CA GLN A 25 -10.10 3.57 -2.18
C GLN A 25 -8.63 3.93 -2.42
N GLN A 26 -7.91 3.15 -3.23
CA GLN A 26 -6.50 3.41 -3.56
C GLN A 26 -6.33 4.73 -4.32
N PHE A 27 -7.22 5.00 -5.27
CA PHE A 27 -7.21 6.27 -6.02
C PHE A 27 -7.45 7.48 -5.11
N MET A 28 -8.42 7.40 -4.21
CA MET A 28 -8.70 8.46 -3.25
C MET A 28 -7.51 8.71 -2.31
N LEU A 29 -6.83 7.65 -1.84
CA LEU A 29 -5.62 7.79 -1.02
C LEU A 29 -4.47 8.46 -1.79
N ALA A 30 -4.30 8.15 -3.07
CA ALA A 30 -3.30 8.83 -3.92
C ALA A 30 -3.65 10.31 -4.11
N LEU A 31 -4.94 10.63 -4.27
CA LEU A 31 -5.44 11.99 -4.43
C LEU A 31 -5.19 12.87 -3.19
N VAL A 32 -5.36 12.32 -1.96
CA VAL A 32 -5.04 13.05 -0.73
C VAL A 32 -3.60 13.51 -0.72
N SER A 33 -2.66 12.61 -0.99
CA SER A 33 -1.23 12.95 -0.96
C SER A 33 -0.88 14.07 -1.95
N ALA A 34 -1.53 14.08 -3.13
CA ALA A 34 -1.35 15.14 -4.11
C ALA A 34 -1.99 16.46 -3.63
N THR A 35 -3.20 16.40 -3.06
CA THR A 35 -3.92 17.58 -2.56
C THR A 35 -3.18 18.22 -1.39
N ASP A 36 -2.68 17.42 -0.44
CA ASP A 36 -1.90 17.92 0.70
C ASP A 36 -0.64 18.65 0.23
N ALA A 37 0.08 18.08 -0.75
CA ALA A 37 1.27 18.70 -1.32
C ALA A 37 0.95 20.04 -2.00
N ILE A 38 -0.13 20.13 -2.78
CA ILE A 38 -0.56 21.36 -3.45
C ILE A 38 -0.96 22.42 -2.42
N MET A 39 -1.78 22.05 -1.42
CA MET A 39 -2.26 22.98 -0.40
C MET A 39 -1.12 23.53 0.45
N LEU A 40 -0.20 22.69 0.90
CA LEU A 40 0.95 23.13 1.69
C LEU A 40 1.98 23.90 0.87
N GLY A 41 2.17 23.53 -0.40
CA GLY A 41 3.03 24.27 -1.32
C GLY A 41 2.56 25.71 -1.55
N ALA A 42 1.24 25.94 -1.53
CA ALA A 42 0.65 27.28 -1.61
C ALA A 42 0.89 28.13 -0.34
N VAL A 43 1.16 27.52 0.82
CA VAL A 43 1.48 28.22 2.05
C VAL A 43 2.95 28.68 2.05
N SER A 44 3.87 27.72 1.93
CA SER A 44 5.31 28.00 1.79
C SER A 44 6.08 26.78 1.34
N GLN A 45 7.21 26.99 0.66
CA GLN A 45 8.12 25.93 0.25
C GLN A 45 8.71 25.18 1.47
N THR A 46 9.02 25.89 2.54
CA THR A 46 9.52 25.31 3.79
C THR A 46 8.49 24.37 4.42
N SER A 47 7.22 24.76 4.43
CA SER A 47 6.11 23.93 4.93
C SER A 47 5.97 22.64 4.15
N LEU A 48 5.98 22.73 2.82
CA LEU A 48 5.92 21.57 1.95
C LEU A 48 7.09 20.61 2.19
N SER A 49 8.31 21.16 2.24
CA SER A 49 9.53 20.37 2.45
C SER A 49 9.54 19.68 3.82
N ALA A 50 9.19 20.42 4.87
CA ALA A 50 9.13 19.87 6.24
C ALA A 50 8.11 18.73 6.36
N VAL A 51 6.89 18.91 5.80
CA VAL A 51 5.85 17.87 5.84
C VAL A 51 6.22 16.68 4.95
N SER A 52 6.88 16.92 3.82
CA SER A 52 7.38 15.84 2.96
C SER A 52 8.41 14.94 3.68
N LEU A 53 9.34 15.54 4.43
CA LEU A 53 10.31 14.80 5.25
C LEU A 53 9.63 14.07 6.41
N ALA A 54 8.72 14.72 7.12
CA ALA A 54 7.93 14.10 8.18
C ALA A 54 7.09 12.94 7.66
N GLY A 55 6.62 13.02 6.42
CA GLY A 55 5.89 11.97 5.71
C GLY A 55 6.68 10.67 5.55
N GLN A 56 8.02 10.71 5.55
CA GLN A 56 8.84 9.48 5.50
C GLN A 56 8.67 8.62 6.76
N ILE A 57 8.44 9.25 7.91
CA ILE A 57 8.15 8.54 9.18
C ILE A 57 6.81 7.82 9.07
N GLN A 58 5.80 8.52 8.56
CA GLN A 58 4.47 7.93 8.30
C GLN A 58 4.53 6.80 7.26
N PHE A 59 5.40 6.93 6.24
CA PHE A 59 5.61 5.88 5.25
C PHE A 59 6.11 4.58 5.89
N VAL A 60 7.12 4.64 6.77
CA VAL A 60 7.63 3.48 7.49
C VAL A 60 6.55 2.86 8.38
N LEU A 61 5.81 3.69 9.12
CA LEU A 61 4.66 3.21 9.91
C LEU A 61 3.63 2.50 9.05
N ASN A 62 3.29 3.06 7.89
CA ASN A 62 2.32 2.47 6.95
C ASN A 62 2.78 1.11 6.42
N LEU A 63 4.09 0.88 6.22
CA LEU A 63 4.62 -0.44 5.87
C LEU A 63 4.35 -1.46 6.98
N CYS A 64 4.58 -1.08 8.23
CA CYS A 64 4.30 -1.95 9.38
C CYS A 64 2.80 -2.25 9.50
N ILE A 65 1.95 -1.22 9.49
CA ILE A 65 0.49 -1.37 9.60
C ILE A 65 -0.06 -2.22 8.45
N SER A 66 0.37 -1.96 7.20
CA SER A 66 -0.11 -2.69 6.03
C SER A 66 0.32 -4.16 6.06
N GLY A 67 1.56 -4.45 6.46
CA GLY A 67 2.06 -5.82 6.60
C GLY A 67 1.28 -6.64 7.63
N ILE A 68 1.04 -6.05 8.82
CA ILE A 68 0.27 -6.70 9.89
C ILE A 68 -1.19 -6.87 9.47
N SER A 69 -1.80 -5.83 8.87
CA SER A 69 -3.19 -5.88 8.40
C SER A 69 -3.37 -6.90 7.28
N ALA A 70 -2.44 -6.96 6.31
CA ALA A 70 -2.49 -7.94 5.23
C ALA A 70 -2.34 -9.37 5.75
N GLY A 71 -1.39 -9.63 6.68
CA GLY A 71 -1.21 -10.93 7.31
C GLY A 71 -2.48 -11.40 8.04
N SER A 72 -3.11 -10.54 8.85
CA SER A 72 -4.39 -10.85 9.49
C SER A 72 -5.53 -11.04 8.48
N GLY A 73 -5.50 -10.27 7.39
CA GLY A 73 -6.46 -10.35 6.30
C GLY A 73 -6.45 -11.71 5.59
N ILE A 74 -5.28 -12.33 5.41
CA ILE A 74 -5.13 -13.67 4.84
C ILE A 74 -5.91 -14.70 5.68
N MET A 75 -5.70 -14.69 6.99
CA MET A 75 -6.41 -15.59 7.92
C MET A 75 -7.90 -15.29 7.94
N ALA A 76 -8.29 -14.02 8.05
CA ALA A 76 -9.69 -13.62 8.05
C ALA A 76 -10.43 -14.04 6.78
N ALA A 77 -9.82 -13.92 5.60
CA ALA A 77 -10.43 -14.34 4.34
C ALA A 77 -10.67 -15.85 4.30
N GLN A 78 -9.72 -16.67 4.76
CA GLN A 78 -9.90 -18.12 4.76
C GLN A 78 -10.89 -18.59 5.85
N TYR A 79 -10.83 -18.05 7.08
CA TYR A 79 -11.84 -18.35 8.11
C TYR A 79 -13.24 -17.91 7.67
N TRP A 80 -13.36 -16.78 6.98
CA TRP A 80 -14.64 -16.33 6.41
C TRP A 80 -15.17 -17.32 5.37
N GLY A 81 -14.31 -17.82 4.47
CA GLY A 81 -14.65 -18.86 3.51
C GLY A 81 -15.12 -20.16 4.18
N LYS A 82 -14.49 -20.56 5.28
CA LYS A 82 -14.88 -21.71 6.12
C LYS A 82 -16.17 -21.45 6.93
N LYS A 83 -16.69 -20.20 6.94
CA LYS A 83 -17.82 -19.76 7.79
C LYS A 83 -17.51 -19.82 9.29
N ASP A 84 -16.26 -19.70 9.67
CA ASP A 84 -15.77 -19.74 11.05
C ASP A 84 -15.53 -18.30 11.56
N ALA A 85 -16.61 -17.63 11.91
CA ALA A 85 -16.55 -16.28 12.47
C ALA A 85 -15.88 -16.25 13.85
N ALA A 86 -15.96 -17.33 14.63
CA ALA A 86 -15.38 -17.39 15.97
C ALA A 86 -13.86 -17.30 15.92
N SER A 87 -13.19 -18.01 14.99
CA SER A 87 -11.75 -17.91 14.80
C SER A 87 -11.32 -16.52 14.33
N ILE A 88 -12.14 -15.82 13.54
CA ILE A 88 -11.84 -14.41 13.16
C ILE A 88 -11.88 -13.52 14.40
N GLU A 89 -12.85 -13.71 15.30
CA GLU A 89 -12.96 -12.95 16.56
C GLU A 89 -11.80 -13.21 17.55
N GLU A 90 -11.03 -14.29 17.37
CA GLU A 90 -9.81 -14.57 18.14
C GLU A 90 -8.56 -13.99 17.46
N VAL A 91 -8.47 -14.06 16.14
CA VAL A 91 -7.30 -13.57 15.37
C VAL A 91 -7.25 -12.03 15.31
N MET A 92 -8.40 -11.35 15.11
CA MET A 92 -8.43 -9.91 14.97
C MET A 92 -7.93 -9.12 16.19
N PRO A 93 -8.22 -9.51 17.44
CA PRO A 93 -7.62 -8.90 18.62
C PRO A 93 -6.10 -9.03 18.70
N ILE A 94 -5.51 -10.13 18.19
CA ILE A 94 -4.04 -10.29 18.11
C ILE A 94 -3.47 -9.25 17.15
N ALA A 95 -4.06 -9.11 15.97
CA ALA A 95 -3.68 -8.12 14.98
C ALA A 95 -3.83 -6.69 15.51
N LEU A 96 -4.93 -6.40 16.21
CA LEU A 96 -5.19 -5.10 16.82
C LEU A 96 -4.14 -4.76 17.87
N ARG A 97 -3.83 -5.70 18.78
CA ARG A 97 -2.79 -5.53 19.79
C ARG A 97 -1.42 -5.24 19.14
N THR A 98 -1.09 -5.99 18.11
CA THR A 98 0.18 -5.82 17.40
C THR A 98 0.26 -4.44 16.73
N ASN A 99 -0.79 -4.04 16.00
CA ASN A 99 -0.84 -2.71 15.38
C ASN A 99 -0.80 -1.58 16.42
N LEU A 100 -1.46 -1.75 17.58
CA LEU A 100 -1.41 -0.79 18.68
C LEU A 100 -0.01 -0.60 19.23
N ILE A 101 0.79 -1.66 19.34
CA ILE A 101 2.18 -1.59 19.80
C ILE A 101 3.01 -0.77 18.81
N PHE A 102 2.95 -1.09 17.52
CA PHE A 102 3.71 -0.36 16.51
C PHE A 102 3.23 1.10 16.37
N SER A 103 1.94 1.32 16.16
CA SER A 103 1.40 2.67 16.00
C SER A 103 1.53 3.49 17.27
N GLY A 104 1.39 2.88 18.46
CA GLY A 104 1.61 3.53 19.74
C GLY A 104 3.06 3.97 19.94
N ALA A 105 4.03 3.12 19.59
CA ALA A 105 5.45 3.48 19.63
C ALA A 105 5.73 4.69 18.72
N PHE A 106 5.28 4.66 17.46
CA PHE A 106 5.45 5.79 16.55
C PHE A 106 4.75 7.06 17.04
N THR A 107 3.54 6.93 17.65
CA THR A 107 2.82 8.05 18.25
C THR A 107 3.62 8.68 19.37
N VAL A 108 4.15 7.87 20.27
CA VAL A 108 4.95 8.35 21.42
C VAL A 108 6.23 9.03 20.93
N PHE A 109 6.97 8.41 20.02
CA PHE A 109 8.19 9.02 19.46
C PHE A 109 7.91 10.33 18.72
N ALA A 110 6.85 10.38 17.91
CA ALA A 110 6.47 11.61 17.20
C ALA A 110 5.98 12.73 18.15
N ALA A 111 5.35 12.39 19.26
CA ALA A 111 4.89 13.36 20.24
C ALA A 111 6.01 13.88 21.16
N VAL A 112 6.89 12.98 21.63
CA VAL A 112 7.89 13.27 22.68
C VAL A 112 9.21 13.76 22.10
N ALA A 113 9.65 13.15 20.98
CA ALA A 113 10.96 13.41 20.39
C ALA A 113 10.91 13.69 18.87
N PRO A 114 10.02 14.58 18.37
CA PRO A 114 9.87 14.82 16.95
C PRO A 114 11.13 15.42 16.31
N GLU A 115 11.89 16.24 17.05
CA GLU A 115 13.14 16.85 16.58
C GLU A 115 14.20 15.77 16.28
N VAL A 116 14.26 14.72 17.11
CA VAL A 116 15.18 13.58 16.90
C VAL A 116 14.81 12.84 15.61
N LEU A 117 13.51 12.62 15.39
CA LEU A 117 13.03 11.99 14.15
C LEU A 117 13.33 12.83 12.92
N MET A 118 13.17 14.14 12.98
CA MET A 118 13.49 15.04 11.85
C MET A 118 14.98 15.10 11.57
N ARG A 119 15.85 15.05 12.57
CA ARG A 119 17.31 15.03 12.41
C ARG A 119 17.84 13.80 11.67
N ILE A 120 17.06 12.73 11.58
CA ILE A 120 17.40 11.57 10.74
C ILE A 120 17.41 11.95 9.25
N PHE A 121 16.56 12.90 8.86
CA PHE A 121 16.34 13.25 7.44
C PHE A 121 16.97 14.57 7.02
N THR A 122 17.23 15.50 7.95
CA THR A 122 17.78 16.81 7.63
C THR A 122 18.57 17.40 8.79
N SER A 123 19.55 18.24 8.45
CA SER A 123 20.30 19.07 9.41
C SER A 123 19.85 20.55 9.41
N ASP A 124 18.91 20.93 8.53
CA ASP A 124 18.39 22.31 8.44
C ASP A 124 17.49 22.61 9.66
N PRO A 125 17.86 23.59 10.51
CA PRO A 125 17.10 23.93 11.71
C PRO A 125 15.64 24.36 11.41
N ALA A 126 15.40 25.08 10.32
CA ALA A 126 14.06 25.55 9.96
C ALA A 126 13.13 24.37 9.56
N LEU A 127 13.67 23.37 8.85
CA LEU A 127 12.92 22.16 8.52
C LEU A 127 12.70 21.26 9.72
N ILE A 128 13.67 21.19 10.64
CA ILE A 128 13.53 20.43 11.89
C ILE A 128 12.43 21.03 12.75
N GLU A 129 12.41 22.35 12.95
CA GLU A 129 11.40 23.03 13.76
C GLU A 129 10.00 22.87 13.16
N SER A 130 9.83 23.20 11.89
CA SER A 130 8.55 23.08 11.18
C SER A 130 8.04 21.63 11.13
N GLY A 131 8.92 20.67 10.87
CA GLY A 131 8.58 19.25 10.86
C GLY A 131 8.25 18.70 12.24
N ALA A 132 8.91 19.17 13.31
CA ALA A 132 8.62 18.78 14.66
C ALA A 132 7.22 19.28 15.12
N VAL A 133 6.85 20.50 14.75
CA VAL A 133 5.50 21.04 14.99
C VAL A 133 4.45 20.17 14.30
N TYR A 134 4.68 19.80 13.04
CA TYR A 134 3.78 18.90 12.30
C TYR A 134 3.67 17.52 12.94
N LEU A 135 4.82 16.88 13.26
CA LEU A 135 4.87 15.54 13.83
C LEU A 135 4.14 15.46 15.19
N ARG A 136 4.32 16.45 16.03
CA ARG A 136 3.60 16.54 17.30
C ARG A 136 2.08 16.60 17.10
N ALA A 137 1.63 17.45 16.20
CA ALA A 137 0.22 17.63 15.91
C ALA A 137 -0.42 16.40 15.23
N VAL A 138 0.30 15.72 14.33
CA VAL A 138 -0.21 14.56 13.57
C VAL A 138 -0.06 13.24 14.33
N SER A 139 0.74 13.18 15.41
CA SER A 139 1.11 11.95 16.11
C SER A 139 -0.07 11.06 16.49
N LEU A 140 -1.18 11.66 17.00
CA LEU A 140 -2.37 10.91 17.35
C LEU A 140 -3.00 10.18 16.17
N SER A 141 -2.86 10.70 14.94
CA SER A 141 -3.38 10.05 13.74
C SER A 141 -2.74 8.69 13.50
N TYR A 142 -1.51 8.46 13.94
CA TYR A 142 -0.79 7.21 13.81
C TYR A 142 -1.47 6.08 14.59
N LEU A 143 -1.84 6.36 15.84
CA LEU A 143 -2.58 5.42 16.67
C LEU A 143 -3.97 5.13 16.09
N LEU A 144 -4.71 6.17 15.69
CA LEU A 144 -6.02 6.04 15.10
C LEU A 144 -5.97 5.22 13.81
N CYS A 145 -4.96 5.44 12.97
CA CYS A 145 -4.70 4.67 11.74
C CYS A 145 -4.46 3.19 12.05
N GLY A 146 -3.59 2.88 13.02
CA GLY A 146 -3.30 1.50 13.42
C GLY A 146 -4.55 0.73 13.83
N ILE A 147 -5.47 1.39 14.52
CA ILE A 147 -6.74 0.78 14.93
C ILE A 147 -7.70 0.66 13.74
N SER A 148 -7.95 1.76 13.01
CA SER A 148 -8.93 1.79 11.92
C SER A 148 -8.62 0.79 10.81
N GLN A 149 -7.33 0.58 10.47
CA GLN A 149 -6.93 -0.37 9.43
C GLN A 149 -7.31 -1.81 9.75
N ILE A 150 -7.32 -2.23 11.03
CA ILE A 150 -7.78 -3.56 11.42
C ILE A 150 -9.30 -3.72 11.22
N TYR A 151 -10.08 -2.69 11.52
CA TYR A 151 -11.52 -2.72 11.23
C TYR A 151 -11.81 -2.73 9.73
N LEU A 152 -11.07 -1.95 8.96
CA LEU A 152 -11.23 -1.88 7.49
C LEU A 152 -10.85 -3.20 6.82
N ILE A 153 -9.75 -3.85 7.25
CA ILE A 153 -9.33 -5.14 6.69
C ILE A 153 -10.30 -6.25 7.05
N LEU A 154 -10.86 -6.23 8.27
CA LEU A 154 -11.92 -7.15 8.69
C LEU A 154 -13.14 -7.00 7.76
N LEU A 155 -13.69 -5.81 7.62
CA LEU A 155 -14.84 -5.54 6.75
C LEU A 155 -14.56 -5.99 5.30
N LYS A 156 -13.36 -5.70 4.78
CA LYS A 156 -12.98 -6.07 3.42
C LYS A 156 -12.99 -7.58 3.20
N ASN A 157 -12.47 -8.36 4.15
CA ASN A 157 -12.32 -9.82 4.01
C ASN A 157 -13.59 -10.60 4.39
N THR A 158 -14.54 -9.97 5.09
CA THR A 158 -15.82 -10.58 5.50
C THR A 158 -17.00 -10.18 4.60
N GLY A 159 -16.72 -9.80 3.35
CA GLY A 159 -17.77 -9.52 2.35
C GLY A 159 -18.26 -8.07 2.30
N TYR A 160 -17.74 -7.17 3.13
CA TYR A 160 -18.15 -5.77 3.21
C TYR A 160 -17.11 -4.80 2.60
N ALA A 161 -16.42 -5.21 1.52
CA ALA A 161 -15.39 -4.42 0.86
C ALA A 161 -15.89 -3.04 0.40
N THR A 162 -17.13 -2.94 -0.08
CA THR A 162 -17.77 -1.68 -0.47
C THR A 162 -17.94 -0.74 0.71
N VAL A 163 -18.30 -1.27 1.89
CA VAL A 163 -18.43 -0.47 3.11
C VAL A 163 -17.07 0.04 3.56
N SER A 164 -16.06 -0.83 3.61
CA SER A 164 -14.67 -0.45 3.90
C SER A 164 -14.18 0.68 2.99
N SER A 165 -14.43 0.56 1.68
CA SER A 165 -14.07 1.59 0.70
C SER A 165 -14.82 2.91 0.93
N ARG A 166 -16.14 2.88 1.20
CA ARG A 166 -16.92 4.09 1.48
C ARG A 166 -16.40 4.84 2.70
N ILE A 167 -16.06 4.12 3.78
CA ILE A 167 -15.50 4.73 4.99
C ILE A 167 -14.19 5.44 4.65
N SER A 168 -13.26 4.77 3.99
CA SER A 168 -11.97 5.37 3.62
C SER A 168 -12.12 6.54 2.66
N CYS A 169 -12.99 6.44 1.63
CA CYS A 169 -13.24 7.54 0.71
C CYS A 169 -13.83 8.77 1.41
N THR A 170 -14.77 8.56 2.34
CA THR A 170 -15.34 9.67 3.12
C THR A 170 -14.29 10.31 4.03
N ALA A 171 -13.44 9.50 4.68
CA ALA A 171 -12.34 10.04 5.49
C ALA A 171 -11.40 10.94 4.65
N VAL A 172 -11.13 10.54 3.40
CA VAL A 172 -10.36 11.35 2.44
C VAL A 172 -11.06 12.68 2.15
N VAL A 173 -12.36 12.66 1.85
CA VAL A 173 -13.14 13.89 1.59
C VAL A 173 -13.12 14.80 2.81
N VAL A 174 -13.33 14.24 4.02
CA VAL A 174 -13.22 14.99 5.27
C VAL A 174 -11.83 15.60 5.43
N ASN A 175 -10.76 14.85 5.14
CA ASN A 175 -9.40 15.37 5.20
C ASN A 175 -9.20 16.58 4.28
N ILE A 176 -9.62 16.48 3.00
CA ILE A 176 -9.48 17.57 2.03
C ILE A 176 -10.26 18.82 2.46
N ILE A 177 -11.49 18.65 2.95
CA ILE A 177 -12.32 19.76 3.44
C ILE A 177 -11.68 20.40 4.67
N CYS A 178 -11.28 19.59 5.64
CA CYS A 178 -10.64 20.08 6.86
C CYS A 178 -9.29 20.76 6.57
N ASN A 179 -8.52 20.23 5.61
CA ASN A 179 -7.28 20.87 5.13
C ASN A 179 -7.57 22.28 4.61
N ALA A 180 -8.54 22.43 3.70
CA ALA A 180 -8.90 23.74 3.16
C ALA A 180 -9.32 24.72 4.26
N ILE A 181 -10.10 24.27 5.22
CA ILE A 181 -10.57 25.11 6.33
C ILE A 181 -9.43 25.50 7.28
N LEU A 182 -8.63 24.51 7.73
CA LEU A 182 -7.66 24.74 8.80
C LEU A 182 -6.33 25.30 8.29
N ILE A 183 -5.89 24.95 7.08
CA ILE A 183 -4.66 25.48 6.51
C ILE A 183 -4.82 26.98 6.20
N TYR A 184 -5.93 27.35 5.54
CA TYR A 184 -6.15 28.72 5.05
C TYR A 184 -6.97 29.59 6.00
N GLY A 185 -7.52 29.03 7.07
CA GLY A 185 -8.33 29.80 8.04
C GLY A 185 -9.68 30.22 7.50
N LEU A 186 -10.36 29.32 6.78
CA LEU A 186 -11.71 29.59 6.27
C LEU A 186 -12.76 29.51 7.38
N LEU A 187 -13.97 30.01 7.10
CA LEU A 187 -15.12 30.02 8.04
C LEU A 187 -14.86 30.76 9.36
N GLY A 188 -13.96 31.75 9.37
CA GLY A 188 -13.67 32.56 10.56
C GLY A 188 -12.70 31.91 11.55
N LEU A 189 -12.10 30.77 11.19
CA LEU A 189 -11.02 30.14 11.97
C LEU A 189 -9.67 30.78 11.64
N PRO A 190 -8.69 30.75 12.58
CA PRO A 190 -7.34 31.20 12.28
C PRO A 190 -6.66 30.25 11.28
N ALA A 191 -5.81 30.81 10.39
CA ALA A 191 -4.98 30.00 9.50
C ALA A 191 -3.89 29.28 10.31
N LEU A 192 -3.98 27.97 10.41
CA LEU A 192 -3.04 27.15 11.18
C LEU A 192 -1.89 26.59 10.34
N GLY A 193 -1.90 26.78 9.01
CA GLY A 193 -0.84 26.33 8.12
C GLY A 193 -0.52 24.81 8.29
N ILE A 194 0.73 24.49 8.63
CA ILE A 194 1.22 23.11 8.81
C ILE A 194 0.43 22.37 9.90
N GLN A 195 0.13 23.02 11.02
CA GLN A 195 -0.66 22.41 12.10
C GLN A 195 -2.08 22.10 11.65
N GLY A 196 -2.64 22.95 10.79
CA GLY A 196 -3.96 22.75 10.19
C GLY A 196 -4.03 21.45 9.39
N ALA A 197 -3.01 21.16 8.57
CA ALA A 197 -2.91 19.91 7.83
C ALA A 197 -2.81 18.68 8.75
N ALA A 198 -2.05 18.80 9.84
CA ALA A 198 -1.93 17.74 10.84
C ALA A 198 -3.26 17.44 11.54
N TYR A 199 -3.97 18.48 12.02
CA TYR A 199 -5.27 18.33 12.67
C TYR A 199 -6.36 17.82 11.73
N ALA A 200 -6.33 18.22 10.44
CA ALA A 200 -7.24 17.68 9.43
C ALA A 200 -7.03 16.16 9.24
N THR A 201 -5.77 15.72 9.24
CA THR A 201 -5.43 14.29 9.18
C THR A 201 -5.95 13.54 10.41
N VAL A 202 -5.77 14.09 11.62
CA VAL A 202 -6.31 13.50 12.86
C VAL A 202 -7.83 13.40 12.81
N ALA A 203 -8.53 14.47 12.39
CA ALA A 203 -9.99 14.49 12.27
C ALA A 203 -10.49 13.42 11.28
N ALA A 204 -9.86 13.32 10.12
CA ALA A 204 -10.20 12.31 9.13
C ALA A 204 -10.02 10.86 9.65
N ARG A 205 -8.92 10.59 10.36
CA ARG A 205 -8.68 9.27 10.98
C ARG A 205 -9.64 8.97 12.12
N LEU A 206 -10.07 9.99 12.85
CA LEU A 206 -11.09 9.82 13.88
C LEU A 206 -12.45 9.43 13.27
N VAL A 207 -12.87 10.11 12.21
CA VAL A 207 -14.09 9.76 11.46
C VAL A 207 -14.00 8.34 10.90
N GLU A 208 -12.86 7.97 10.28
CA GLU A 208 -12.60 6.62 9.77
C GLU A 208 -12.74 5.56 10.87
N LEU A 209 -12.13 5.79 12.02
CA LEU A 209 -12.18 4.87 13.15
C LEU A 209 -13.59 4.73 13.72
N ILE A 210 -14.26 5.84 14.01
CA ILE A 210 -15.60 5.81 14.60
C ILE A 210 -16.56 5.07 13.65
N TRP A 211 -16.55 5.41 12.38
CA TRP A 211 -17.45 4.77 11.42
C TRP A 211 -17.13 3.28 11.23
N SER A 212 -15.85 2.91 11.06
CA SER A 212 -15.48 1.51 10.92
C SER A 212 -15.85 0.68 12.16
N TYR A 213 -15.70 1.24 13.37
CA TYR A 213 -16.14 0.61 14.60
C TYR A 213 -17.66 0.42 14.66
N LEU A 214 -18.43 1.45 14.33
CA LEU A 214 -19.91 1.40 14.35
C LEU A 214 -20.43 0.39 13.32
N GLU A 215 -19.81 0.30 12.15
CA GLU A 215 -20.17 -0.66 11.12
C GLU A 215 -19.95 -2.11 11.57
N THR A 216 -18.87 -2.41 12.27
CA THR A 216 -18.65 -3.77 12.79
C THR A 216 -19.62 -4.17 13.92
N LYS A 217 -20.27 -3.20 14.56
CA LYS A 217 -21.29 -3.44 15.58
C LYS A 217 -22.66 -3.80 15.03
N GLN A 218 -22.87 -3.67 13.72
CA GLN A 218 -24.15 -4.03 13.12
C GLN A 218 -24.42 -5.54 13.22
N SER A 219 -25.69 -5.90 13.37
CA SER A 219 -26.13 -7.30 13.48
C SER A 219 -25.69 -8.12 12.27
N GLY A 220 -25.21 -9.34 12.52
CA GLY A 220 -24.73 -10.25 11.48
C GLY A 220 -23.30 -10.03 11.01
N ARG A 221 -22.56 -9.07 11.59
CA ARG A 221 -21.14 -8.85 11.28
C ARG A 221 -20.23 -9.41 12.36
N VAL A 222 -19.02 -9.80 11.96
CA VAL A 222 -17.96 -10.22 12.87
C VAL A 222 -17.47 -9.01 13.67
N GLN A 223 -17.34 -9.18 14.99
CA GLN A 223 -16.97 -8.11 15.90
C GLN A 223 -15.55 -8.31 16.43
N ILE A 224 -14.83 -7.20 16.62
CA ILE A 224 -13.57 -7.21 17.37
C ILE A 224 -13.88 -7.02 18.85
N ILE A 225 -13.65 -8.05 19.64
CA ILE A 225 -13.93 -8.02 21.09
C ILE A 225 -12.69 -7.49 21.80
N TRP A 226 -12.72 -6.22 22.20
CA TRP A 226 -11.59 -5.54 22.87
C TRP A 226 -11.09 -6.26 24.13
N LYS A 227 -11.98 -6.92 24.88
CA LYS A 227 -11.60 -7.68 26.08
C LYS A 227 -10.66 -8.86 25.74
N LYS A 228 -10.80 -9.46 24.56
CA LYS A 228 -9.93 -10.54 24.10
C LYS A 228 -8.51 -10.06 23.80
N MET A 229 -8.30 -8.77 23.54
CA MET A 229 -6.96 -8.20 23.32
C MET A 229 -6.07 -8.28 24.56
N PHE A 230 -6.67 -8.20 25.77
CA PHE A 230 -5.95 -8.28 27.04
C PHE A 230 -5.89 -9.70 27.62
N ARG A 231 -6.60 -10.64 27.03
CA ARG A 231 -6.52 -12.05 27.41
C ARG A 231 -5.35 -12.72 26.71
N ALA A 232 -4.79 -13.77 27.33
CA ALA A 232 -3.87 -14.65 26.66
C ALA A 232 -4.60 -15.30 25.47
N ALA A 233 -4.13 -14.99 24.27
CA ALA A 233 -4.69 -15.58 23.06
C ALA A 233 -4.26 -17.05 22.97
N ASP A 234 -5.03 -17.85 22.25
CA ASP A 234 -4.66 -19.23 21.95
C ASP A 234 -3.24 -19.27 21.35
N ALA A 235 -2.40 -20.12 21.92
CA ALA A 235 -1.00 -20.24 21.52
C ALA A 235 -0.87 -20.72 20.07
N VAL A 236 -1.76 -21.60 19.62
CA VAL A 236 -1.77 -22.12 18.26
C VAL A 236 -2.12 -21.01 17.28
N LEU A 237 -3.24 -20.29 17.50
CA LEU A 237 -3.64 -19.16 16.67
C LEU A 237 -2.60 -18.02 16.66
N THR A 238 -1.95 -17.75 17.79
CA THR A 238 -0.88 -16.75 17.88
C THR A 238 0.34 -17.17 17.05
N LYS A 239 0.73 -18.46 17.11
CA LYS A 239 1.81 -19.01 16.31
C LYS A 239 1.51 -18.93 14.82
N ASP A 240 0.29 -19.30 14.42
CA ASP A 240 -0.14 -19.22 13.02
C ASP A 240 -0.23 -17.77 12.53
N PHE A 241 -0.76 -16.86 13.34
CA PHE A 241 -0.77 -15.44 13.04
C PHE A 241 0.65 -14.93 12.68
N TRP A 242 1.64 -15.21 13.51
CA TRP A 242 3.01 -14.78 13.24
C TRP A 242 3.66 -15.54 12.08
N ARG A 243 3.33 -16.82 11.91
CA ARG A 243 3.80 -17.64 10.77
C ARG A 243 3.43 -17.04 9.42
N TYR A 244 2.23 -16.47 9.30
CA TYR A 244 1.74 -15.86 8.06
C TYR A 244 1.99 -14.36 7.99
N THR A 245 1.93 -13.64 9.11
CA THR A 245 2.11 -12.18 9.14
C THR A 245 3.58 -11.77 9.02
N THR A 246 4.51 -12.47 9.64
CA THR A 246 5.94 -12.10 9.61
C THR A 246 6.52 -12.04 8.18
N PRO A 247 6.26 -13.02 7.28
CA PRO A 247 6.76 -12.91 5.91
C PRO A 247 6.14 -11.76 5.13
N VAL A 248 4.86 -11.45 5.34
CA VAL A 248 4.18 -10.31 4.69
C VAL A 248 4.75 -8.99 5.15
N LEU A 249 4.94 -8.84 6.48
CA LEU A 249 5.60 -7.67 7.05
C LEU A 249 7.04 -7.54 6.56
N GLY A 250 7.78 -8.65 6.51
CA GLY A 250 9.13 -8.69 5.96
C GLY A 250 9.19 -8.27 4.50
N ALA A 251 8.27 -8.76 3.66
CA ALA A 251 8.17 -8.39 2.26
C ALA A 251 7.90 -6.88 2.09
N ALA A 252 6.97 -6.32 2.89
CA ALA A 252 6.65 -4.90 2.87
C ALA A 252 7.85 -4.02 3.26
N LEU A 253 8.59 -4.40 4.31
CA LEU A 253 9.78 -3.67 4.76
C LEU A 253 10.93 -3.78 3.74
N VAL A 254 11.20 -4.98 3.22
CA VAL A 254 12.22 -5.21 2.18
C VAL A 254 11.93 -4.36 0.93
N TRP A 255 10.66 -4.35 0.49
CA TRP A 255 10.22 -3.53 -0.63
C TRP A 255 10.36 -2.03 -0.34
N GLY A 256 9.88 -1.58 0.83
CA GLY A 256 9.89 -0.15 1.17
C GLY A 256 11.29 0.43 1.29
N ILE A 257 12.22 -0.29 1.94
CA ILE A 257 13.61 0.17 2.08
C ILE A 257 14.30 0.19 0.70
N ALA A 258 14.05 -0.80 -0.16
CA ALA A 258 14.58 -0.80 -1.52
C ALA A 258 14.05 0.38 -2.34
N TYR A 259 12.75 0.70 -2.22
CA TYR A 259 12.13 1.85 -2.87
C TYR A 259 12.77 3.19 -2.47
N VAL A 260 13.08 3.36 -1.18
CA VAL A 260 13.85 4.51 -0.68
C VAL A 260 15.26 4.51 -1.27
N SER A 261 15.93 3.35 -1.34
CA SER A 261 17.27 3.24 -1.93
C SER A 261 17.29 3.64 -3.41
N TYR A 262 16.24 3.30 -4.19
CA TYR A 262 16.09 3.76 -5.58
C TYR A 262 16.00 5.29 -5.67
N SER A 263 15.21 5.89 -4.78
CA SER A 263 15.08 7.34 -4.72
C SER A 263 16.41 8.02 -4.36
N VAL A 264 17.21 7.43 -3.46
CA VAL A 264 18.54 7.92 -3.11
C VAL A 264 19.49 7.83 -4.31
N ILE A 265 19.54 6.70 -5.02
CA ILE A 265 20.36 6.52 -6.22
C ILE A 265 20.01 7.59 -7.27
N MET A 266 18.72 7.76 -7.58
CA MET A 266 18.26 8.75 -8.55
C MET A 266 18.54 10.18 -8.08
N GLY A 267 18.48 10.45 -6.77
CA GLY A 267 18.78 11.73 -6.16
C GLY A 267 20.21 12.24 -6.43
N HIS A 268 21.16 11.32 -6.55
CA HIS A 268 22.56 11.64 -6.86
C HIS A 268 22.86 11.75 -8.35
N MET A 269 21.89 11.45 -9.23
CA MET A 269 22.06 11.55 -10.69
C MET A 269 21.80 12.96 -11.25
N GLY A 270 21.47 13.92 -10.40
CA GLY A 270 21.24 15.32 -10.77
C GLY A 270 19.77 15.77 -10.69
N SER A 271 19.57 17.09 -10.66
CA SER A 271 18.26 17.71 -10.47
C SER A 271 17.25 17.35 -11.57
N ASP A 272 17.70 17.27 -12.83
CA ASP A 272 16.85 16.93 -13.97
C ASP A 272 16.34 15.49 -13.87
N ALA A 273 17.21 14.56 -13.44
CA ALA A 273 16.82 13.17 -13.20
C ALA A 273 15.80 13.04 -12.07
N VAL A 274 15.98 13.79 -10.97
CA VAL A 274 15.05 13.82 -9.84
C VAL A 274 13.69 14.36 -10.25
N ALA A 275 13.66 15.46 -11.01
CA ALA A 275 12.43 16.08 -11.47
C ALA A 275 11.64 15.13 -12.38
N ALA A 276 12.31 14.52 -13.38
CA ALA A 276 11.69 13.54 -14.27
C ALA A 276 11.18 12.31 -13.51
N ASN A 277 11.99 11.74 -12.60
CA ASN A 277 11.60 10.58 -11.79
C ASN A 277 10.40 10.88 -10.87
N SER A 278 10.31 12.08 -10.32
CA SER A 278 9.20 12.48 -9.45
C SER A 278 7.87 12.48 -10.20
N ILE A 279 7.82 13.07 -11.40
CA ILE A 279 6.61 13.08 -12.23
C ILE A 279 6.25 11.66 -12.70
N THR A 280 7.24 10.87 -13.11
CA THR A 280 7.03 9.46 -13.49
C THR A 280 6.43 8.66 -12.33
N THR A 281 6.92 8.87 -11.11
CA THR A 281 6.42 8.19 -9.91
C THR A 281 4.97 8.55 -9.60
N ILE A 282 4.59 9.82 -9.72
CA ILE A 282 3.21 10.27 -9.55
C ILE A 282 2.30 9.59 -10.57
N ALA A 283 2.66 9.62 -11.85
CA ALA A 283 1.88 8.99 -12.91
C ALA A 283 1.75 7.47 -12.70
N LYS A 284 2.85 6.79 -12.35
CA LYS A 284 2.88 5.36 -11.99
C LYS A 284 1.94 5.04 -10.84
N ASN A 285 2.00 5.81 -9.76
CA ASN A 285 1.19 5.55 -8.55
C ASN A 285 -0.31 5.69 -8.84
N MET A 286 -0.73 6.67 -9.62
CA MET A 286 -2.13 6.84 -10.01
C MET A 286 -2.67 5.66 -10.82
N LEU A 287 -1.90 5.19 -11.82
CA LEU A 287 -2.29 4.05 -12.64
C LEU A 287 -2.22 2.72 -11.86
N SER A 288 -1.28 2.59 -10.94
CA SER A 288 -1.13 1.40 -10.08
C SER A 288 -2.30 1.19 -9.10
N CYS A 289 -3.17 2.19 -8.91
CA CYS A 289 -4.37 2.04 -8.07
C CYS A 289 -5.28 0.91 -8.58
N LEU A 290 -5.45 0.79 -9.91
CA LEU A 290 -6.23 -0.30 -10.50
C LEU A 290 -5.57 -1.67 -10.28
N ILE A 291 -4.26 -1.75 -10.41
CA ILE A 291 -3.48 -2.97 -10.16
C ILE A 291 -3.64 -3.43 -8.71
N ARG A 292 -3.51 -2.51 -7.76
CA ARG A 292 -3.73 -2.79 -6.33
C ARG A 292 -5.17 -3.20 -6.01
N GLY A 293 -6.13 -2.63 -6.75
CA GLY A 293 -7.54 -3.03 -6.66
C GLY A 293 -7.75 -4.47 -7.07
N VAL A 294 -7.18 -4.88 -8.21
CA VAL A 294 -7.23 -6.27 -8.72
C VAL A 294 -6.53 -7.22 -7.76
N SER A 295 -5.33 -6.89 -7.30
CA SER A 295 -4.58 -7.70 -6.34
C SER A 295 -5.33 -7.89 -5.02
N GLY A 296 -5.84 -6.80 -4.43
CA GLY A 296 -6.62 -6.87 -3.20
C GLY A 296 -7.91 -7.69 -3.36
N GLY A 297 -8.62 -7.53 -4.49
CA GLY A 297 -9.79 -8.36 -4.82
C GLY A 297 -9.44 -9.83 -5.02
N ALA A 298 -8.29 -10.11 -5.66
CA ALA A 298 -7.79 -11.47 -5.85
C ALA A 298 -7.50 -12.15 -4.52
N GLY A 299 -6.83 -11.46 -3.58
CA GLY A 299 -6.52 -11.99 -2.26
C GLY A 299 -7.76 -12.40 -1.47
N VAL A 300 -8.79 -11.55 -1.45
CA VAL A 300 -10.06 -11.86 -0.77
C VAL A 300 -10.78 -13.01 -1.45
N LEU A 301 -10.91 -12.99 -2.78
CA LEU A 301 -11.65 -14.00 -3.53
C LEU A 301 -11.00 -15.38 -3.43
N ILE A 302 -9.69 -15.47 -3.63
CA ILE A 302 -8.94 -16.73 -3.52
C ILE A 302 -8.91 -17.21 -2.08
N GLY A 303 -8.68 -16.32 -1.10
CA GLY A 303 -8.70 -16.68 0.32
C GLY A 303 -10.03 -17.31 0.75
N ASN A 304 -11.15 -16.71 0.34
CA ASN A 304 -12.48 -17.26 0.62
C ASN A 304 -12.70 -18.64 -0.01
N LEU A 305 -12.25 -18.86 -1.27
CA LEU A 305 -12.36 -20.15 -1.93
C LEU A 305 -11.51 -21.25 -1.26
N LEU A 306 -10.27 -20.90 -0.90
CA LEU A 306 -9.38 -21.82 -0.19
C LEU A 306 -9.94 -22.18 1.18
N GLY A 307 -10.45 -21.20 1.92
CA GLY A 307 -11.11 -21.44 3.21
C GLY A 307 -12.38 -22.29 3.11
N ALA A 308 -13.15 -22.15 2.02
CA ALA A 308 -14.32 -22.98 1.73
C ALA A 308 -13.96 -24.40 1.27
N GLY A 309 -12.68 -24.72 1.06
CA GLY A 309 -12.24 -26.02 0.53
C GLY A 309 -12.42 -26.17 -0.99
N GLU A 310 -12.81 -25.12 -1.72
CA GLU A 310 -13.04 -25.14 -3.16
C GLU A 310 -11.71 -25.01 -3.95
N LEU A 311 -10.76 -25.95 -3.73
CA LEU A 311 -9.40 -25.85 -4.23
C LEU A 311 -9.31 -25.80 -5.77
N ASP A 312 -10.11 -26.61 -6.49
CA ASP A 312 -10.08 -26.61 -7.95
C ASP A 312 -10.67 -25.34 -8.54
N LYS A 313 -11.71 -24.79 -7.92
CA LYS A 313 -12.27 -23.49 -8.31
C LYS A 313 -11.26 -22.37 -8.05
N ALA A 314 -10.50 -22.45 -6.95
CA ALA A 314 -9.42 -21.51 -6.65
C ALA A 314 -8.32 -21.54 -7.75
N LYS A 315 -7.91 -22.72 -8.24
CA LYS A 315 -6.98 -22.85 -9.37
C LYS A 315 -7.50 -22.18 -10.64
N VAL A 316 -8.77 -22.44 -11.00
CA VAL A 316 -9.41 -21.85 -12.18
C VAL A 316 -9.48 -20.33 -12.05
N TYR A 317 -9.89 -19.84 -10.89
CA TYR A 317 -9.99 -18.39 -10.63
C TYR A 317 -8.62 -17.72 -10.57
N GLY A 318 -7.61 -18.38 -10.01
CA GLY A 318 -6.22 -17.92 -10.05
C GLY A 318 -5.73 -17.73 -11.49
N GLY A 319 -6.02 -18.67 -12.38
CA GLY A 319 -5.69 -18.54 -13.82
C GLY A 319 -6.44 -17.39 -14.51
N ARG A 320 -7.72 -17.14 -14.15
CA ARG A 320 -8.50 -16.02 -14.69
C ARG A 320 -7.97 -14.67 -14.17
N LEU A 321 -7.61 -14.59 -12.89
CA LEU A 321 -7.02 -13.40 -12.26
C LEU A 321 -5.67 -13.06 -12.86
N THR A 322 -4.80 -14.04 -13.11
CA THR A 322 -3.52 -13.82 -13.77
C THR A 322 -3.69 -13.27 -15.19
N ARG A 323 -4.63 -13.81 -15.98
CA ARG A 323 -4.95 -13.27 -17.33
C ARG A 323 -5.50 -11.85 -17.23
N MET A 324 -6.35 -11.57 -16.26
CA MET A 324 -6.88 -10.23 -16.03
C MET A 324 -5.76 -9.26 -15.63
N ALA A 325 -4.80 -9.69 -14.80
CA ALA A 325 -3.64 -8.88 -14.45
C ALA A 325 -2.78 -8.53 -15.69
N ILE A 326 -2.60 -9.47 -16.64
CA ILE A 326 -1.93 -9.19 -17.90
C ILE A 326 -2.70 -8.12 -18.70
N VAL A 327 -4.01 -8.26 -18.85
CA VAL A 327 -4.84 -7.29 -19.58
C VAL A 327 -4.80 -5.92 -18.92
N VAL A 328 -4.97 -5.87 -17.60
CA VAL A 328 -4.88 -4.61 -16.82
C VAL A 328 -3.50 -3.99 -16.93
N GLY A 329 -2.43 -4.79 -16.83
CA GLY A 329 -1.06 -4.30 -17.02
C GLY A 329 -0.84 -3.72 -18.41
N MET A 330 -1.28 -4.42 -19.46
CA MET A 330 -1.17 -3.93 -20.85
C MET A 330 -1.97 -2.65 -21.06
N THR A 331 -3.19 -2.57 -20.53
CA THR A 331 -4.04 -1.37 -20.70
C THR A 331 -3.49 -0.18 -19.93
N THR A 332 -3.06 -0.37 -18.68
CA THR A 332 -2.49 0.72 -17.85
C THR A 332 -1.11 1.15 -18.36
N GLY A 333 -0.24 0.20 -18.72
CA GLY A 333 1.07 0.49 -19.28
C GLY A 333 0.97 1.14 -20.66
N GLY A 334 0.10 0.63 -21.53
CA GLY A 334 -0.17 1.23 -22.84
C GLY A 334 -0.80 2.63 -22.74
N LEU A 335 -1.72 2.84 -21.78
CA LEU A 335 -2.27 4.16 -21.51
C LEU A 335 -1.18 5.15 -21.05
N LEU A 336 -0.27 4.73 -20.15
CA LEU A 336 0.83 5.58 -19.71
C LEU A 336 1.74 5.99 -20.87
N MET A 337 2.07 5.04 -21.76
CA MET A 337 2.86 5.35 -22.96
C MET A 337 2.13 6.29 -23.90
N LEU A 338 0.82 6.11 -24.08
CA LEU A 338 0.01 6.94 -24.97
C LEU A 338 -0.11 8.39 -24.46
N ILE A 339 -0.28 8.56 -23.13
CA ILE A 339 -0.41 9.91 -22.54
C ILE A 339 0.96 10.54 -22.22
N SER A 340 2.07 9.80 -22.35
CA SER A 340 3.41 10.31 -22.01
C SER A 340 3.79 11.60 -22.73
N PRO A 341 3.51 11.82 -24.05
CA PRO A 341 3.83 13.10 -24.70
C PRO A 341 3.01 14.26 -24.14
N LEU A 342 1.78 13.98 -23.70
CA LEU A 342 0.92 14.99 -23.07
C LEU A 342 1.47 15.40 -21.70
N ILE A 343 1.88 14.42 -20.88
CA ILE A 343 2.51 14.67 -19.57
C ILE A 343 3.76 15.52 -19.76
N VAL A 344 4.64 15.16 -20.69
CA VAL A 344 5.88 15.90 -20.98
C VAL A 344 5.58 17.34 -21.41
N ARG A 345 4.57 17.53 -22.28
CA ARG A 345 4.20 18.87 -22.79
C ARG A 345 3.73 19.83 -21.70
N PHE A 346 3.04 19.31 -20.68
CA PHE A 346 2.50 20.13 -19.59
C PHE A 346 3.42 20.21 -18.37
N ALA A 347 4.49 19.42 -18.33
CA ALA A 347 5.46 19.46 -17.25
C ALA A 347 6.38 20.69 -17.38
N PRO A 348 6.47 21.54 -16.35
CA PRO A 348 7.38 22.71 -16.37
C PRO A 348 8.82 22.28 -16.10
N LEU A 349 9.46 21.62 -17.08
CA LEU A 349 10.79 21.03 -16.97
C LEU A 349 11.79 21.69 -17.93
N SER A 350 13.09 21.53 -17.62
CA SER A 350 14.16 21.79 -18.57
C SER A 350 14.08 20.84 -19.76
N GLU A 351 14.69 21.16 -20.88
CA GLU A 351 14.73 20.34 -22.08
C GLU A 351 15.30 18.93 -21.77
N THR A 352 16.40 18.88 -21.03
CA THR A 352 17.02 17.61 -20.59
C THR A 352 16.11 16.79 -19.69
N ALA A 353 15.46 17.42 -18.70
CA ALA A 353 14.53 16.72 -17.82
C ALA A 353 13.27 16.24 -18.54
N ALA A 354 12.79 16.98 -19.56
CA ALA A 354 11.69 16.58 -20.41
C ALA A 354 12.02 15.34 -21.26
N GLU A 355 13.24 15.29 -21.82
CA GLU A 355 13.74 14.11 -22.52
C GLU A 355 13.83 12.88 -21.58
N TYR A 356 14.41 13.04 -20.39
CA TYR A 356 14.44 11.98 -19.38
C TYR A 356 13.02 11.51 -19.01
N LEU A 357 12.10 12.43 -18.78
CA LEU A 357 10.72 12.14 -18.45
C LEU A 357 10.05 11.28 -19.53
N GLN A 358 10.23 11.62 -20.81
CA GLN A 358 9.65 10.87 -21.93
C GLN A 358 10.11 9.41 -21.92
N TYR A 359 11.42 9.17 -21.82
CA TYR A 359 11.96 7.82 -21.79
C TYR A 359 11.61 7.06 -20.51
N MET A 360 11.61 7.73 -19.35
CA MET A 360 11.19 7.13 -18.07
C MET A 360 9.73 6.68 -18.10
N LEU A 361 8.82 7.48 -18.68
CA LEU A 361 7.41 7.11 -18.81
C LEU A 361 7.20 5.92 -19.73
N ILE A 362 7.92 5.84 -20.86
CA ILE A 362 7.84 4.71 -21.77
C ILE A 362 8.34 3.44 -21.09
N PHE A 363 9.51 3.47 -20.47
CA PHE A 363 10.05 2.33 -19.73
C PHE A 363 9.13 1.92 -18.56
N CYS A 364 8.61 2.89 -17.82
CA CYS A 364 7.67 2.66 -16.74
C CYS A 364 6.39 1.98 -17.24
N GLY A 365 5.89 2.34 -18.44
CA GLY A 365 4.76 1.66 -19.07
C GLY A 365 5.03 0.17 -19.31
N CYS A 366 6.22 -0.21 -19.77
CA CYS A 366 6.63 -1.61 -19.88
C CYS A 366 6.73 -2.29 -18.51
N ASN A 367 7.30 -1.60 -17.53
CA ASN A 367 7.47 -2.12 -16.17
C ASN A 367 6.13 -2.35 -15.45
N ILE A 368 5.16 -1.46 -15.64
CA ILE A 368 3.81 -1.60 -15.08
C ILE A 368 3.12 -2.91 -15.55
N MET A 369 3.39 -3.38 -16.76
CA MET A 369 2.85 -4.66 -17.24
C MET A 369 3.36 -5.81 -16.38
N ALA A 370 4.66 -5.83 -16.10
CA ALA A 370 5.28 -6.81 -15.21
C ALA A 370 4.78 -6.68 -13.77
N GLN A 371 4.74 -5.46 -13.24
CA GLN A 371 4.24 -5.14 -11.90
C GLN A 371 2.80 -5.63 -11.70
N SER A 372 1.93 -5.47 -12.69
CA SER A 372 0.53 -5.90 -12.59
C SER A 372 0.41 -7.41 -12.37
N VAL A 373 1.20 -8.19 -13.08
CA VAL A 373 1.22 -9.65 -12.93
C VAL A 373 1.81 -10.04 -11.58
N ASN A 374 2.97 -9.49 -11.23
CA ASN A 374 3.65 -9.82 -9.97
C ASN A 374 2.79 -9.44 -8.75
N THR A 375 2.27 -8.22 -8.69
CA THR A 375 1.43 -7.76 -7.57
C THR A 375 0.17 -8.62 -7.43
N THR A 376 -0.48 -8.99 -8.54
CA THR A 376 -1.69 -9.83 -8.47
C THR A 376 -1.36 -11.25 -8.05
N VAL A 377 -0.26 -11.82 -8.53
CA VAL A 377 0.12 -13.20 -8.23
C VAL A 377 0.76 -13.32 -6.84
N LEU A 378 1.72 -12.46 -6.49
CA LEU A 378 2.42 -12.50 -5.22
C LEU A 378 1.54 -12.04 -4.07
N ASP A 379 1.09 -10.76 -4.11
CA ASP A 379 0.34 -10.16 -3.00
C ASP A 379 -1.12 -10.65 -2.94
N GLY A 380 -1.72 -10.95 -4.12
CA GLY A 380 -3.09 -11.44 -4.20
C GLY A 380 -3.18 -12.95 -4.00
N ILE A 381 -2.65 -13.74 -4.95
CA ILE A 381 -2.90 -15.18 -5.03
C ILE A 381 -2.04 -15.97 -4.04
N PHE A 382 -0.71 -15.77 -4.03
CA PHE A 382 0.18 -16.55 -3.17
C PHE A 382 -0.03 -16.22 -1.70
N CYS A 383 -0.17 -14.93 -1.37
CA CYS A 383 -0.48 -14.51 -0.01
C CYS A 383 -1.78 -15.10 0.49
N ALA A 384 -2.85 -15.18 -0.34
CA ALA A 384 -4.12 -15.79 0.04
C ALA A 384 -3.99 -17.27 0.46
N GLY A 385 -3.04 -18.01 -0.15
CA GLY A 385 -2.69 -19.37 0.23
C GLY A 385 -1.63 -19.47 1.33
N GLY A 386 -1.24 -18.33 1.94
CA GLY A 386 -0.21 -18.28 2.99
C GLY A 386 1.23 -18.53 2.49
N ASP A 387 1.47 -18.39 1.18
CA ASP A 387 2.81 -18.57 0.57
C ASP A 387 3.57 -17.24 0.44
N SER A 388 3.42 -16.38 1.45
CA SER A 388 4.06 -15.06 1.54
C SER A 388 5.59 -15.14 1.66
N LYS A 389 6.14 -16.30 2.06
CA LYS A 389 7.60 -16.50 2.13
C LYS A 389 8.25 -16.40 0.75
N PHE A 390 7.56 -16.84 -0.30
CA PHE A 390 8.07 -16.73 -1.66
C PHE A 390 8.11 -15.27 -2.12
N ASP A 391 7.09 -14.48 -1.80
CA ASP A 391 7.07 -13.04 -2.08
C ASP A 391 8.24 -12.31 -1.40
N MET A 392 8.45 -12.52 -0.09
CA MET A 392 9.56 -11.93 0.64
C MET A 392 10.92 -12.30 0.03
N LYS A 393 11.13 -13.57 -0.33
CA LYS A 393 12.37 -14.03 -0.98
C LYS A 393 12.54 -13.47 -2.39
N GLY A 394 11.45 -13.35 -3.14
CA GLY A 394 11.42 -12.76 -4.48
C GLY A 394 11.83 -11.29 -4.45
N ASN A 395 11.26 -10.52 -3.54
CA ASN A 395 11.63 -9.12 -3.33
C ASN A 395 13.09 -8.99 -2.86
N LEU A 396 13.53 -9.81 -1.92
CA LEU A 396 14.93 -9.81 -1.46
C LEU A 396 15.90 -10.10 -2.62
N GLY A 397 15.63 -11.13 -3.42
CA GLY A 397 16.48 -11.50 -4.55
C GLY A 397 16.50 -10.45 -5.65
N ALA A 398 15.33 -10.02 -6.14
CA ALA A 398 15.26 -9.10 -7.26
C ALA A 398 15.71 -7.67 -6.89
N MET A 399 15.35 -7.19 -5.70
CA MET A 399 15.68 -5.82 -5.30
C MET A 399 17.07 -5.72 -4.65
N TRP A 400 17.38 -6.57 -3.67
CA TRP A 400 18.60 -6.47 -2.86
C TRP A 400 19.79 -7.25 -3.39
N CYS A 401 19.57 -8.31 -4.18
CA CYS A 401 20.67 -9.00 -4.84
C CYS A 401 20.91 -8.50 -6.27
N PHE A 402 19.95 -7.80 -6.87
CA PHE A 402 20.07 -7.33 -8.24
C PHE A 402 19.93 -5.79 -8.34
N SER A 403 18.72 -5.23 -8.24
CA SER A 403 18.46 -3.82 -8.61
C SER A 403 19.23 -2.80 -7.79
N VAL A 404 19.26 -2.92 -6.45
CA VAL A 404 19.97 -1.96 -5.58
C VAL A 404 21.48 -2.02 -5.78
N PRO A 405 22.15 -3.22 -5.71
CA PRO A 405 23.60 -3.27 -5.87
C PRO A 405 24.07 -2.86 -7.27
N PHE A 406 23.41 -3.36 -8.33
CA PHE A 406 23.78 -3.00 -9.71
C PHE A 406 23.47 -1.54 -10.02
N GLY A 407 22.35 -1.00 -9.52
CA GLY A 407 22.01 0.42 -9.65
C GLY A 407 23.02 1.31 -8.94
N PHE A 408 23.41 0.95 -7.71
CA PHE A 408 24.46 1.67 -6.97
C PHE A 408 25.81 1.61 -7.71
N PHE A 409 26.21 0.43 -8.17
CA PHE A 409 27.47 0.26 -8.90
C PHE A 409 27.50 1.04 -10.22
N ALA A 410 26.38 0.99 -10.98
CA ALA A 410 26.23 1.74 -12.23
C ALA A 410 26.28 3.26 -12.02
N ALA A 411 25.62 3.75 -10.95
CA ALA A 411 25.55 5.20 -10.68
C ALA A 411 26.86 5.76 -10.13
N PHE A 412 27.46 5.11 -9.12
CA PHE A 412 28.55 5.69 -8.33
C PHE A 412 29.93 5.22 -8.77
N VAL A 413 30.05 3.99 -9.29
CA VAL A 413 31.36 3.44 -9.72
C VAL A 413 31.55 3.62 -11.22
N LEU A 414 30.60 3.16 -12.03
CA LEU A 414 30.71 3.23 -13.49
C LEU A 414 30.28 4.61 -14.05
N LYS A 415 29.53 5.41 -13.29
CA LYS A 415 29.00 6.72 -13.70
C LYS A 415 28.25 6.66 -15.03
N TRP A 416 27.41 5.65 -15.18
CA TRP A 416 26.63 5.44 -16.40
C TRP A 416 25.53 6.51 -16.56
N PRO A 417 25.02 6.71 -17.80
CA PRO A 417 23.97 7.68 -18.07
C PRO A 417 22.72 7.42 -17.22
N VAL A 418 22.00 8.51 -16.87
CA VAL A 418 20.79 8.49 -16.03
C VAL A 418 19.78 7.43 -16.44
N MET A 419 19.52 7.32 -17.75
CA MET A 419 18.53 6.37 -18.25
C MET A 419 18.92 4.91 -18.06
N VAL A 420 20.20 4.58 -18.17
CA VAL A 420 20.70 3.23 -17.93
C VAL A 420 20.53 2.85 -16.45
N VAL A 421 20.92 3.77 -15.55
CA VAL A 421 20.75 3.58 -14.11
C VAL A 421 19.27 3.43 -13.76
N TYR A 422 18.40 4.29 -14.31
CA TYR A 422 16.95 4.22 -14.11
C TYR A 422 16.36 2.86 -14.55
N CYS A 423 16.77 2.36 -15.71
CA CYS A 423 16.34 1.03 -16.19
C CYS A 423 16.79 -0.08 -15.23
N ILE A 424 18.07 -0.09 -14.81
CA ILE A 424 18.60 -1.13 -13.91
C ILE A 424 17.84 -1.15 -12.59
N VAL A 425 17.62 0.01 -11.99
CA VAL A 425 16.95 0.15 -10.69
C VAL A 425 15.49 -0.34 -10.75
N ASN A 426 14.81 -0.17 -11.89
CA ASN A 426 13.42 -0.57 -12.07
C ASN A 426 13.23 -1.91 -12.82
N LEU A 427 14.28 -2.71 -13.02
CA LEU A 427 14.18 -4.02 -13.65
C LEU A 427 13.65 -5.13 -12.73
N ASP A 428 13.58 -4.88 -11.43
CA ASP A 428 13.18 -5.87 -10.42
C ASP A 428 11.87 -6.58 -10.74
N GLU A 429 10.87 -5.85 -11.25
CA GLU A 429 9.58 -6.44 -11.61
C GLU A 429 9.68 -7.41 -12.80
N ILE A 430 10.52 -7.10 -13.77
CA ILE A 430 10.74 -7.96 -14.96
C ILE A 430 11.55 -9.20 -14.56
N VAL A 431 12.59 -9.02 -13.74
CA VAL A 431 13.46 -10.10 -13.27
C VAL A 431 12.70 -11.13 -12.43
N LYS A 432 11.66 -10.72 -11.70
CA LYS A 432 10.80 -11.60 -10.89
C LYS A 432 9.92 -12.53 -11.73
N ILE A 433 9.50 -12.14 -12.94
CA ILE A 433 8.49 -12.86 -13.74
C ILE A 433 8.81 -14.35 -13.94
N PRO A 434 10.03 -14.78 -14.37
CA PRO A 434 10.31 -16.19 -14.58
C PRO A 434 10.16 -17.02 -13.31
N ALA A 435 10.65 -16.50 -12.17
CA ALA A 435 10.56 -17.17 -10.88
C ALA A 435 9.10 -17.28 -10.40
N VAL A 436 8.32 -16.20 -10.53
CA VAL A 436 6.90 -16.16 -10.20
C VAL A 436 6.10 -17.14 -11.06
N TYR A 437 6.35 -17.19 -12.36
CA TYR A 437 5.68 -18.11 -13.28
C TYR A 437 5.97 -19.58 -12.95
N LEU A 438 7.25 -19.93 -12.72
CA LEU A 438 7.64 -21.29 -12.36
C LEU A 438 7.03 -21.71 -11.02
N HIS A 439 7.01 -20.81 -10.04
CA HIS A 439 6.41 -21.08 -8.74
C HIS A 439 4.89 -21.20 -8.81
N TYR A 440 4.23 -20.36 -9.60
CA TYR A 440 2.79 -20.42 -9.84
C TYR A 440 2.35 -21.79 -10.34
N LYS A 441 3.07 -22.38 -11.28
CA LYS A 441 2.78 -23.71 -11.85
C LYS A 441 2.87 -24.85 -10.85
N LYS A 442 3.58 -24.68 -9.74
CA LYS A 442 3.68 -25.69 -8.68
C LYS A 442 2.43 -25.78 -7.82
N TYR A 443 1.52 -24.80 -7.89
CA TYR A 443 0.29 -24.72 -7.12
C TYR A 443 0.48 -24.85 -5.60
N ILE A 444 1.67 -24.49 -5.05
CA ILE A 444 1.97 -24.53 -3.62
C ILE A 444 1.05 -23.59 -2.83
N TRP A 445 0.59 -22.52 -3.47
CA TRP A 445 -0.35 -21.55 -2.90
C TRP A 445 -1.78 -22.11 -2.72
N VAL A 446 -2.11 -23.26 -3.34
CA VAL A 446 -3.43 -23.90 -3.23
C VAL A 446 -3.48 -24.74 -1.97
N ARG A 447 -3.62 -24.08 -0.82
CA ARG A 447 -3.71 -24.76 0.46
C ARG A 447 -4.64 -24.05 1.42
N ILE A 448 -5.22 -24.82 2.32
CA ILE A 448 -6.03 -24.36 3.44
C ILE A 448 -5.08 -24.14 4.62
N ILE A 449 -5.05 -22.91 5.15
CA ILE A 449 -4.19 -22.56 6.31
C ILE A 449 -4.97 -22.61 7.64
N THR A 450 -6.26 -22.82 7.56
CA THR A 450 -7.21 -22.84 8.70
C THR A 450 -7.53 -24.27 9.17
N VAL A 451 -6.79 -25.27 8.68
CA VAL A 451 -6.87 -26.62 9.22
C VAL A 451 -6.09 -26.64 10.52
N GLN A 452 -6.76 -26.87 11.65
CA GLN A 452 -6.07 -27.35 12.82
C GLN A 452 -5.47 -28.71 12.41
N GLU A 453 -4.15 -28.83 12.39
CA GLU A 453 -3.52 -30.14 12.42
C GLU A 453 -3.99 -30.74 13.74
N ASP A 454 -4.88 -31.73 13.67
CA ASP A 454 -5.22 -32.57 14.82
C ASP A 454 -3.88 -33.14 15.34
N ALA A 455 -3.49 -32.68 16.54
CA ALA A 455 -2.27 -33.06 17.20
C ALA A 455 -2.41 -34.47 17.78
#